data_1f227b5f7fb72e47dbe526320aa339f2
#
_entry.id   1f227b5f7fb72e47dbe526320aa339f2
#
_cell.length_a   1.000
_cell.length_b   1.000
_cell.length_c   1.000
_cell.angle_alpha   90.00
_cell.angle_beta   90.00
_cell.angle_gamma   90.00
#
_symmetry.space_group_name_H-M   'P 1'
#
loop_
_entity.id
_entity.type
_entity.pdbx_description
1 polymer ?
#
loop_
_entity_poly.entity_id
_entity_poly.type
_entity_poly.pdbx_seq_one_letter_code
_entity_poly.pdbx_strand_id
1 'polypeptide(L)'
;MSNLIFSLNATMPIFLTMILGLFFRKVGILDESFTSKMNKFVFKIALPVLLFQDLSDSDFSAVWDIKFVLFCFFATLLSILAVWGLSHLLKERSARGEFIQAAYRSSAAILGIAFIQNIYGNSGMAPLMIISSVPLYNIMAVVVLAVFRPEREEITADFVKKTAKNIVTNPIILGIATGLLWSVLRIPKPVILQKTVQNIAVLATPLGLIAMGASFEAKSAAKNIRPSIAAAAIKLVGLAAVFLPIAVILGFRQEKLVAILVMLGSATTVSSFIMAKNMGHEGSLTANTVMLTTCGSAFTLTFWLYLMKTLAFI
;
A
#
# COMPACT_ATOMS: atom_id res chain seq x y z
N MET A 1 -7.97 16.39 19.64
CA MET A 1 -9.19 15.58 19.38
C MET A 1 -9.57 15.52 17.91
N SER A 2 -9.47 16.61 17.14
CA SER A 2 -9.83 16.63 15.70
C SER A 2 -9.08 15.58 14.86
N ASN A 3 -7.77 15.43 15.05
CA ASN A 3 -6.96 14.49 14.27
C ASN A 3 -7.29 13.01 14.56
N LEU A 4 -7.64 12.67 15.80
CA LEU A 4 -8.05 11.30 16.16
C LEU A 4 -9.41 10.97 15.52
N ILE A 5 -10.39 11.87 15.63
CA ILE A 5 -11.72 11.70 15.03
C ILE A 5 -11.59 11.59 13.50
N PHE A 6 -10.77 12.43 12.88
CA PHE A 6 -10.49 12.34 11.45
C PHE A 6 -9.88 10.99 11.07
N SER A 7 -8.85 10.55 11.80
CA SER A 7 -8.21 9.25 11.54
C SER A 7 -9.18 8.08 11.71
N LEU A 8 -10.06 8.12 12.73
CA LEU A 8 -11.10 7.12 12.91
C LEU A 8 -12.12 7.16 11.76
N ASN A 9 -12.58 8.34 11.35
CA ASN A 9 -13.49 8.47 10.22
C ASN A 9 -12.89 7.94 8.90
N ALA A 10 -11.58 8.05 8.71
CA ALA A 10 -10.89 7.52 7.54
C ALA A 10 -10.67 6.00 7.61
N THR A 11 -10.44 5.43 8.80
CA THR A 11 -10.04 4.02 8.96
C THR A 11 -11.22 3.10 9.29
N MET A 12 -12.21 3.57 10.06
CA MET A 12 -13.36 2.74 10.45
C MET A 12 -14.20 2.23 9.27
N PRO A 13 -14.49 3.03 8.22
CA PRO A 13 -15.21 2.51 7.04
C PRO A 13 -14.47 1.36 6.35
N ILE A 14 -13.13 1.41 6.31
CA ILE A 14 -12.29 0.34 5.75
C ILE A 14 -12.50 -0.94 6.56
N PHE A 15 -12.39 -0.85 7.88
CA PHE A 15 -12.59 -1.98 8.78
C PHE A 15 -14.00 -2.56 8.72
N LEU A 16 -15.03 -1.71 8.73
CA LEU A 16 -16.42 -2.13 8.62
C LEU A 16 -16.71 -2.83 7.28
N THR A 17 -16.12 -2.35 6.18
CA THR A 17 -16.27 -3.01 4.86
C THR A 17 -15.67 -4.42 4.85
N MET A 18 -14.55 -4.65 5.57
CA MET A 18 -14.01 -6.00 5.73
C MET A 18 -14.93 -6.89 6.56
N ILE A 19 -15.51 -6.37 7.65
CA ILE A 19 -16.49 -7.10 8.47
C ILE A 19 -17.72 -7.47 7.63
N LEU A 20 -18.20 -6.56 6.78
CA LEU A 20 -19.30 -6.87 5.85
C LEU A 20 -18.93 -8.00 4.89
N GLY A 21 -17.71 -8.06 4.37
CA GLY A 21 -17.24 -9.17 3.55
C GLY A 21 -17.30 -10.52 4.28
N LEU A 22 -16.85 -10.56 5.53
CA LEU A 22 -16.95 -11.74 6.40
C LEU A 22 -18.43 -12.12 6.66
N PHE A 23 -19.28 -11.14 6.92
CA PHE A 23 -20.71 -11.34 7.13
C PHE A 23 -21.38 -11.91 5.87
N PHE A 24 -21.13 -11.35 4.69
CA PHE A 24 -21.69 -11.84 3.42
C PHE A 24 -21.29 -13.29 3.13
N ARG A 25 -20.05 -13.68 3.49
CA ARG A 25 -19.63 -15.10 3.40
C ARG A 25 -20.42 -15.98 4.38
N LYS A 26 -20.60 -15.55 5.63
CA LYS A 26 -21.34 -16.33 6.63
C LYS A 26 -22.81 -16.54 6.28
N VAL A 27 -23.44 -15.55 5.66
CA VAL A 27 -24.86 -15.66 5.22
C VAL A 27 -25.01 -16.30 3.83
N GLY A 28 -23.91 -16.71 3.19
CA GLY A 28 -23.94 -17.43 1.91
C GLY A 28 -24.12 -16.55 0.66
N ILE A 29 -24.09 -15.23 0.80
CA ILE A 29 -24.13 -14.29 -0.37
C ILE A 29 -22.85 -14.41 -1.19
N LEU A 30 -21.70 -14.56 -0.52
CA LEU A 30 -20.39 -14.74 -1.15
C LEU A 30 -19.90 -16.17 -0.92
N ASP A 31 -19.73 -16.92 -2.00
CA ASP A 31 -19.05 -18.21 -1.98
C ASP A 31 -17.53 -18.04 -2.30
N GLU A 32 -16.78 -19.12 -2.21
CA GLU A 32 -15.33 -19.12 -2.49
C GLU A 32 -15.05 -18.84 -3.97
N SER A 33 -15.89 -19.37 -4.88
CA SER A 33 -15.74 -19.16 -6.32
C SER A 33 -15.94 -17.69 -6.69
N PHE A 34 -16.98 -17.05 -6.18
CA PHE A 34 -17.24 -15.63 -6.42
C PHE A 34 -16.14 -14.75 -5.81
N THR A 35 -15.72 -15.04 -4.58
CA THR A 35 -14.63 -14.32 -3.91
C THR A 35 -13.33 -14.41 -4.71
N SER A 36 -13.03 -15.59 -5.26
CA SER A 36 -11.84 -15.79 -6.12
C SER A 36 -11.93 -14.97 -7.42
N LYS A 37 -13.09 -14.97 -8.08
CA LYS A 37 -13.34 -14.17 -9.30
C LYS A 37 -13.25 -12.67 -9.01
N MET A 38 -13.79 -12.22 -7.89
CA MET A 38 -13.71 -10.83 -7.44
C MET A 38 -12.26 -10.41 -7.18
N ASN A 39 -11.45 -11.24 -6.49
CA ASN A 39 -10.02 -11.01 -6.31
C ASN A 39 -9.28 -10.88 -7.65
N LYS A 40 -9.58 -11.77 -8.62
CA LYS A 40 -8.97 -11.72 -9.95
C LYS A 40 -9.37 -10.46 -10.73
N PHE A 41 -10.63 -10.04 -10.64
CA PHE A 41 -11.10 -8.80 -11.27
C PHE A 41 -10.38 -7.58 -10.69
N VAL A 42 -10.31 -7.49 -9.35
CA VAL A 42 -9.60 -6.40 -8.68
C VAL A 42 -8.13 -6.36 -9.09
N PHE A 43 -7.46 -7.51 -9.09
CA PHE A 43 -6.03 -7.60 -9.46
C PHE A 43 -5.75 -7.25 -10.92
N LYS A 44 -6.57 -7.77 -11.85
CA LYS A 44 -6.31 -7.66 -13.30
C LYS A 44 -6.84 -6.38 -13.93
N ILE A 45 -7.86 -5.76 -13.32
CA ILE A 45 -8.56 -4.62 -13.92
C ILE A 45 -8.60 -3.43 -12.96
N ALA A 46 -9.25 -3.53 -11.80
CA ALA A 46 -9.53 -2.37 -10.98
C ALA A 46 -8.27 -1.74 -10.38
N LEU A 47 -7.31 -2.52 -9.87
CA LEU A 47 -6.03 -2.01 -9.35
C LEU A 47 -5.14 -1.38 -10.44
N PRO A 48 -4.91 -1.98 -11.60
CA PRO A 48 -4.20 -1.33 -12.69
C PRO A 48 -4.81 0.00 -13.13
N VAL A 49 -6.15 0.06 -13.22
CA VAL A 49 -6.86 1.29 -13.58
C VAL A 49 -6.77 2.34 -12.49
N LEU A 50 -6.84 1.95 -11.21
CA LEU A 50 -6.62 2.86 -10.07
C LEU A 50 -5.21 3.45 -10.11
N LEU A 51 -4.17 2.62 -10.30
CA LEU A 51 -2.78 3.09 -10.37
C LEU A 51 -2.51 3.95 -11.61
N PHE A 52 -3.13 3.61 -12.74
CA PHE A 52 -3.13 4.47 -13.93
C PHE A 52 -3.73 5.84 -13.58
N GLN A 53 -4.90 5.88 -12.94
CA GLN A 53 -5.55 7.13 -12.56
C GLN A 53 -4.68 7.95 -11.62
N ASP A 54 -4.22 7.37 -10.51
CA ASP A 54 -3.42 8.05 -9.49
C ASP A 54 -2.16 8.71 -10.08
N LEU A 55 -1.47 8.00 -11.00
CA LEU A 55 -0.24 8.50 -11.60
C LEU A 55 -0.48 9.46 -12.76
N SER A 56 -1.52 9.24 -13.56
CA SER A 56 -1.83 10.09 -14.70
C SER A 56 -2.51 11.40 -14.33
N ASP A 57 -3.12 11.50 -13.14
CA ASP A 57 -3.72 12.73 -12.61
C ASP A 57 -2.72 13.58 -11.81
N SER A 58 -1.54 13.04 -11.50
CA SER A 58 -0.51 13.75 -10.76
C SER A 58 0.17 14.81 -11.63
N ASP A 59 0.08 16.09 -11.23
CA ASP A 59 0.85 17.17 -11.86
C ASP A 59 2.19 17.33 -11.15
N PHE A 60 3.25 16.92 -11.84
CA PHE A 60 4.62 16.96 -11.32
C PHE A 60 5.33 18.28 -11.56
N SER A 61 4.76 19.18 -12.37
CA SER A 61 5.44 20.40 -12.81
C SER A 61 5.27 21.57 -11.85
N ALA A 62 4.20 21.59 -11.07
CA ALA A 62 3.83 22.76 -10.26
C ALA A 62 4.71 22.95 -9.00
N VAL A 63 5.21 21.86 -8.40
CA VAL A 63 5.98 21.90 -7.15
C VAL A 63 7.12 20.86 -7.19
N TRP A 64 8.05 20.99 -8.16
CA TRP A 64 9.15 20.03 -8.26
C TRP A 64 10.20 20.27 -7.18
N ASP A 65 10.39 19.29 -6.29
CA ASP A 65 11.44 19.27 -5.27
C ASP A 65 12.21 17.95 -5.35
N ILE A 66 13.34 17.99 -6.06
CA ILE A 66 14.17 16.81 -6.28
C ILE A 66 14.73 16.23 -4.98
N LYS A 67 15.02 17.06 -3.97
CA LYS A 67 15.53 16.62 -2.67
C LYS A 67 14.46 15.80 -1.95
N PHE A 68 13.22 16.23 -1.98
CA PHE A 68 12.08 15.53 -1.40
C PHE A 68 11.79 14.21 -2.14
N VAL A 69 11.79 14.24 -3.47
CA VAL A 69 11.58 13.04 -4.33
C VAL A 69 12.64 11.99 -4.04
N LEU A 70 13.92 12.38 -4.03
CA LEU A 70 15.02 11.46 -3.74
C LEU A 70 14.94 10.91 -2.32
N PHE A 71 14.59 11.74 -1.34
CA PHE A 71 14.42 11.27 0.04
C PHE A 71 13.30 10.21 0.12
N CYS A 72 12.12 10.48 -0.45
CA CYS A 72 11.01 9.54 -0.44
C CYS A 72 11.37 8.22 -1.16
N PHE A 73 12.06 8.30 -2.29
CA PHE A 73 12.52 7.14 -3.03
C PHE A 73 13.52 6.30 -2.22
N PHE A 74 14.57 6.92 -1.68
CA PHE A 74 15.61 6.19 -0.92
C PHE A 74 15.10 5.69 0.43
N ALA A 75 14.27 6.47 1.14
CA ALA A 75 13.64 6.01 2.37
C ALA A 75 12.75 4.78 2.12
N THR A 76 12.00 4.77 1.01
CA THR A 76 11.21 3.62 0.59
C THR A 76 12.10 2.42 0.25
N LEU A 77 13.13 2.61 -0.57
CA LEU A 77 14.05 1.54 -0.97
C LEU A 77 14.76 0.93 0.23
N LEU A 78 15.29 1.76 1.13
CA LEU A 78 15.97 1.31 2.34
C LEU A 78 15.00 0.59 3.30
N SER A 79 13.75 1.06 3.42
CA SER A 79 12.70 0.38 4.17
C SER A 79 12.45 -1.03 3.63
N ILE A 80 12.37 -1.19 2.31
CA ILE A 80 12.19 -2.49 1.65
C ILE A 80 13.36 -3.41 1.95
N LEU A 81 14.59 -2.93 1.77
CA LEU A 81 15.81 -3.72 2.01
C LEU A 81 15.96 -4.12 3.48
N ALA A 82 15.67 -3.20 4.41
CA ALA A 82 15.69 -3.48 5.84
C ALA A 82 14.68 -4.56 6.23
N VAL A 83 13.43 -4.41 5.77
CA VAL A 83 12.37 -5.41 6.03
C VAL A 83 12.68 -6.74 5.33
N TRP A 84 13.28 -6.71 4.14
CA TRP A 84 13.76 -7.92 3.47
C TRP A 84 14.80 -8.66 4.34
N GLY A 85 15.80 -7.92 4.86
CA GLY A 85 16.77 -8.47 5.82
C GLY A 85 16.08 -9.06 7.07
N LEU A 86 15.15 -8.32 7.69
CA LEU A 86 14.41 -8.79 8.86
C LEU A 86 13.54 -10.01 8.56
N SER A 87 13.05 -10.17 7.33
CA SER A 87 12.24 -11.32 6.94
C SER A 87 12.96 -12.67 7.07
N HIS A 88 14.31 -12.67 7.07
CA HIS A 88 15.10 -13.89 7.27
C HIS A 88 14.97 -14.45 8.67
N LEU A 89 14.52 -13.66 9.65
CA LEU A 89 14.18 -14.15 11.00
C LEU A 89 12.91 -15.01 11.02
N LEU A 90 12.08 -14.96 9.96
CA LEU A 90 10.92 -15.81 9.84
C LEU A 90 11.31 -17.22 9.44
N LYS A 91 10.80 -18.21 10.21
CA LYS A 91 11.05 -19.63 9.96
C LYS A 91 10.46 -20.09 8.62
N GLU A 92 9.23 -19.66 8.30
CA GLU A 92 8.54 -20.03 7.07
C GLU A 92 8.93 -19.11 5.91
N ARG A 93 9.65 -19.65 4.93
CA ARG A 93 10.07 -18.89 3.73
C ARG A 93 8.88 -18.35 2.93
N SER A 94 7.80 -19.13 2.81
CA SER A 94 6.59 -18.75 2.08
C SER A 94 5.90 -17.52 2.65
N ALA A 95 6.03 -17.26 3.96
CA ALA A 95 5.48 -16.10 4.62
C ALA A 95 6.33 -14.81 4.40
N ARG A 96 7.59 -14.93 3.97
CA ARG A 96 8.50 -13.79 3.84
C ARG A 96 8.03 -12.76 2.82
N GLY A 97 7.53 -13.21 1.66
CA GLY A 97 7.01 -12.30 0.63
C GLY A 97 5.85 -11.45 1.13
N GLU A 98 4.90 -12.07 1.84
CA GLU A 98 3.79 -11.37 2.48
C GLU A 98 4.26 -10.42 3.57
N PHE A 99 5.16 -10.87 4.45
CA PHE A 99 5.73 -10.06 5.53
C PHE A 99 6.43 -8.81 4.99
N ILE A 100 7.31 -8.97 4.00
CA ILE A 100 8.05 -7.86 3.42
C ILE A 100 7.08 -6.81 2.90
N GLN A 101 6.19 -7.20 1.96
CA GLN A 101 5.30 -6.21 1.36
C GLN A 101 4.32 -5.58 2.36
N ALA A 102 3.84 -6.34 3.35
CA ALA A 102 2.91 -5.84 4.36
C ALA A 102 3.58 -4.82 5.31
N ALA A 103 4.86 -5.00 5.61
CA ALA A 103 5.59 -4.14 6.54
C ALA A 103 6.10 -2.83 5.93
N TYR A 104 6.29 -2.73 4.60
CA TYR A 104 6.75 -1.46 4.01
C TYR A 104 5.65 -0.68 3.26
N ARG A 105 4.65 -1.35 2.66
CA ARG A 105 3.67 -0.68 1.80
C ARG A 105 2.68 0.16 2.59
N SER A 106 2.43 1.36 2.09
CA SER A 106 1.45 2.30 2.65
C SER A 106 0.28 2.52 1.71
N SER A 107 -0.86 2.87 2.27
CA SER A 107 -2.01 3.44 1.56
C SER A 107 -1.78 4.93 1.27
N ALA A 108 -0.63 5.26 0.66
CA ALA A 108 -0.16 6.62 0.50
C ALA A 108 -1.05 7.46 -0.42
N ALA A 109 -1.58 6.88 -1.50
CA ALA A 109 -2.44 7.61 -2.43
C ALA A 109 -3.80 7.96 -1.82
N ILE A 110 -4.46 7.02 -1.14
CA ILE A 110 -5.82 7.24 -0.62
C ILE A 110 -5.78 7.95 0.73
N LEU A 111 -5.14 7.34 1.74
CA LEU A 111 -5.08 7.92 3.08
C LEU A 111 -4.14 9.12 3.15
N GLY A 112 -3.05 9.12 2.34
CA GLY A 112 -2.06 10.17 2.33
C GLY A 112 -2.62 11.50 1.85
N ILE A 113 -3.26 11.52 0.69
CA ILE A 113 -3.88 12.73 0.15
C ILE A 113 -4.94 13.25 1.11
N ALA A 114 -5.86 12.39 1.58
CA ALA A 114 -6.93 12.79 2.49
C ALA A 114 -6.39 13.38 3.80
N PHE A 115 -5.30 12.81 4.34
CA PHE A 115 -4.67 13.26 5.57
C PHE A 115 -4.00 14.63 5.41
N ILE A 116 -3.24 14.83 4.33
CA ILE A 116 -2.58 16.11 4.01
C ILE A 116 -3.62 17.19 3.74
N GLN A 117 -4.67 16.88 2.95
CA GLN A 117 -5.76 17.82 2.68
C GLN A 117 -6.51 18.24 3.93
N ASN A 118 -6.72 17.33 4.88
CA ASN A 118 -7.39 17.69 6.14
C ASN A 118 -6.56 18.62 7.02
N ILE A 119 -5.23 18.50 6.99
CA ILE A 119 -4.33 19.32 7.82
C ILE A 119 -4.06 20.68 7.17
N TYR A 120 -3.81 20.70 5.86
CA TYR A 120 -3.33 21.89 5.12
C TYR A 120 -4.34 22.50 4.14
N GLY A 121 -5.50 21.87 3.94
CA GLY A 121 -6.54 22.34 3.01
C GLY A 121 -6.24 22.11 1.53
N ASN A 122 -5.10 21.50 1.19
CA ASN A 122 -4.70 21.18 -0.18
C ASN A 122 -3.94 19.84 -0.24
N SER A 123 -3.69 19.32 -1.44
CA SER A 123 -2.96 18.05 -1.63
C SER A 123 -1.43 18.18 -1.49
N GLY A 124 -0.91 19.39 -1.53
CA GLY A 124 0.48 19.79 -1.32
C GLY A 124 1.54 18.88 -1.90
N MET A 125 2.37 18.31 -1.02
CA MET A 125 3.47 17.42 -1.41
C MET A 125 3.05 15.98 -1.69
N ALA A 126 1.75 15.63 -1.56
CA ALA A 126 1.27 14.27 -1.78
C ALA A 126 1.55 13.74 -3.20
N PRO A 127 1.38 14.48 -4.30
CA PRO A 127 1.71 14.02 -5.64
C PRO A 127 3.18 13.60 -5.79
N LEU A 128 4.13 14.38 -5.25
CA LEU A 128 5.56 14.06 -5.31
C LEU A 128 5.91 12.84 -4.44
N MET A 129 5.28 12.70 -3.28
CA MET A 129 5.39 11.50 -2.44
C MET A 129 4.89 10.26 -3.18
N ILE A 130 3.75 10.35 -3.85
CA ILE A 130 3.13 9.23 -4.59
C ILE A 130 4.03 8.77 -5.72
N ILE A 131 4.50 9.68 -6.58
CA ILE A 131 5.37 9.30 -7.70
C ILE A 131 6.69 8.67 -7.24
N SER A 132 7.22 9.14 -6.10
CA SER A 132 8.48 8.65 -5.57
C SER A 132 8.38 7.27 -4.94
N SER A 133 7.24 6.94 -4.33
CA SER A 133 7.07 5.74 -3.50
C SER A 133 6.16 4.67 -4.12
N VAL A 134 5.02 5.05 -4.71
CA VAL A 134 3.99 4.10 -5.13
C VAL A 134 4.44 3.18 -6.29
N PRO A 135 5.14 3.66 -7.33
CA PRO A 135 5.71 2.76 -8.34
C PRO A 135 6.66 1.74 -7.72
N LEU A 136 7.58 2.21 -6.84
CA LEU A 136 8.54 1.35 -6.16
C LEU A 136 7.84 0.33 -5.24
N TYR A 137 6.81 0.74 -4.49
CA TYR A 137 6.01 -0.17 -3.67
C TYR A 137 5.44 -1.34 -4.48
N ASN A 138 4.88 -1.06 -5.65
CA ASN A 138 4.19 -2.07 -6.44
C ASN A 138 5.18 -2.96 -7.20
N ILE A 139 6.23 -2.40 -7.79
CA ILE A 139 7.29 -3.16 -8.47
C ILE A 139 7.94 -4.14 -7.48
N MET A 140 8.35 -3.64 -6.32
CA MET A 140 9.00 -4.48 -5.31
C MET A 140 8.06 -5.49 -4.68
N ALA A 141 6.75 -5.20 -4.57
CA ALA A 141 5.79 -6.20 -4.12
C ALA A 141 5.68 -7.38 -5.11
N VAL A 142 5.64 -7.10 -6.42
CA VAL A 142 5.67 -8.16 -7.43
C VAL A 142 6.96 -8.98 -7.34
N VAL A 143 8.11 -8.31 -7.18
CA VAL A 143 9.41 -8.99 -7.04
C VAL A 143 9.44 -9.89 -5.80
N VAL A 144 9.13 -9.37 -4.61
CA VAL A 144 9.24 -10.16 -3.37
C VAL A 144 8.23 -11.30 -3.33
N LEU A 145 7.01 -11.11 -3.84
CA LEU A 145 6.02 -12.18 -3.94
C LEU A 145 6.44 -13.25 -4.95
N ALA A 146 7.08 -12.89 -6.05
CA ALA A 146 7.61 -13.86 -7.01
C ALA A 146 8.79 -14.66 -6.43
N VAL A 147 9.74 -14.00 -5.77
CA VAL A 147 10.95 -14.62 -5.17
C VAL A 147 10.59 -15.58 -4.03
N PHE A 148 9.59 -15.23 -3.21
CA PHE A 148 9.18 -16.02 -2.04
C PHE A 148 7.91 -16.85 -2.27
N ARG A 149 7.60 -17.16 -3.52
CA ARG A 149 6.45 -18.00 -3.88
C ARG A 149 6.52 -19.35 -3.13
N PRO A 150 5.38 -19.88 -2.63
CA PRO A 150 5.34 -21.15 -1.89
C PRO A 150 5.84 -22.36 -2.69
N GLU A 151 5.51 -22.43 -3.97
CA GLU A 151 6.00 -23.46 -4.89
C GLU A 151 7.48 -23.23 -5.19
N ARG A 152 8.33 -24.17 -4.78
CA ARG A 152 9.78 -24.13 -5.07
C ARG A 152 10.01 -24.47 -6.55
N GLU A 153 10.25 -23.48 -7.37
CA GLU A 153 11.01 -23.66 -8.60
C GLU A 153 12.50 -23.40 -8.26
N GLU A 154 13.41 -24.24 -8.74
CA GLU A 154 14.86 -24.00 -8.63
C GLU A 154 15.19 -22.68 -9.36
N ILE A 155 16.13 -21.90 -8.79
CA ILE A 155 16.59 -20.63 -9.42
C ILE A 155 17.45 -20.98 -10.61
N THR A 156 16.83 -21.28 -11.74
CA THR A 156 17.46 -21.51 -13.02
C THR A 156 17.41 -20.22 -13.86
N ALA A 157 18.24 -20.14 -14.91
CA ALA A 157 18.17 -19.01 -15.87
C ALA A 157 16.77 -18.88 -16.48
N ASP A 158 16.07 -20.01 -16.72
CA ASP A 158 14.70 -20.01 -17.24
C ASP A 158 13.70 -19.50 -16.21
N PHE A 159 13.88 -19.82 -14.93
CA PHE A 159 13.08 -19.26 -13.83
C PHE A 159 13.23 -17.74 -13.77
N VAL A 160 14.46 -17.23 -13.85
CA VAL A 160 14.74 -15.77 -13.84
C VAL A 160 14.08 -15.09 -15.06
N LYS A 161 14.22 -15.66 -16.25
CA LYS A 161 13.60 -15.15 -17.47
C LYS A 161 12.07 -15.14 -17.41
N LYS A 162 11.48 -16.25 -16.92
CA LYS A 162 10.03 -16.38 -16.72
C LYS A 162 9.52 -15.39 -15.68
N THR A 163 10.25 -15.22 -14.57
CA THR A 163 9.92 -14.24 -13.52
C THR A 163 10.01 -12.82 -14.05
N ALA A 164 11.06 -12.45 -14.75
CA ALA A 164 11.21 -11.14 -15.38
C ALA A 164 10.06 -10.85 -16.38
N LYS A 165 9.73 -11.83 -17.23
CA LYS A 165 8.57 -11.72 -18.14
C LYS A 165 7.27 -11.49 -17.37
N ASN A 166 7.03 -12.27 -16.31
CA ASN A 166 5.82 -12.15 -15.48
C ASN A 166 5.74 -10.79 -14.76
N ILE A 167 6.88 -10.20 -14.37
CA ILE A 167 6.95 -8.85 -13.80
C ILE A 167 6.54 -7.82 -14.86
N VAL A 168 7.17 -7.84 -16.03
CA VAL A 168 6.91 -6.85 -17.09
C VAL A 168 5.47 -6.95 -17.63
N THR A 169 4.90 -8.16 -17.70
CA THR A 169 3.51 -8.39 -18.14
C THR A 169 2.48 -8.30 -17.02
N ASN A 170 2.90 -7.98 -15.80
CA ASN A 170 1.97 -7.86 -14.68
C ASN A 170 1.01 -6.68 -14.91
N PRO A 171 -0.31 -6.88 -14.79
CA PRO A 171 -1.29 -5.81 -15.03
C PRO A 171 -1.05 -4.56 -14.19
N ILE A 172 -0.59 -4.72 -12.95
CA ILE A 172 -0.26 -3.61 -12.04
C ILE A 172 0.92 -2.80 -12.59
N ILE A 173 1.98 -3.47 -13.05
CA ILE A 173 3.15 -2.80 -13.65
C ILE A 173 2.76 -2.07 -14.95
N LEU A 174 1.90 -2.67 -15.76
CA LEU A 174 1.38 -2.03 -16.98
C LEU A 174 0.54 -0.78 -16.64
N GLY A 175 -0.32 -0.85 -15.61
CA GLY A 175 -1.09 0.30 -15.12
C GLY A 175 -0.20 1.44 -14.64
N ILE A 176 0.88 1.13 -13.91
CA ILE A 176 1.88 2.12 -13.46
C ILE A 176 2.60 2.74 -14.67
N ALA A 177 3.13 1.90 -15.57
CA ALA A 177 3.89 2.37 -16.72
C ALA A 177 3.06 3.27 -17.64
N THR A 178 1.82 2.88 -17.93
CA THR A 178 0.90 3.67 -18.75
C THR A 178 0.48 4.96 -18.05
N GLY A 179 0.24 4.94 -16.73
CA GLY A 179 -0.09 6.14 -15.95
C GLY A 179 1.05 7.14 -15.92
N LEU A 180 2.28 6.69 -15.68
CA LEU A 180 3.47 7.54 -15.72
C LEU A 180 3.72 8.13 -17.10
N LEU A 181 3.62 7.29 -18.15
CA LEU A 181 3.79 7.75 -19.53
C LEU A 181 2.75 8.81 -19.89
N TRP A 182 1.49 8.60 -19.50
CA TRP A 182 0.40 9.56 -19.73
C TRP A 182 0.68 10.91 -19.09
N SER A 183 1.12 10.90 -17.84
CA SER A 183 1.46 12.10 -17.09
C SER A 183 2.66 12.85 -17.70
N VAL A 184 3.75 12.12 -18.03
CA VAL A 184 4.95 12.72 -18.64
C VAL A 184 4.64 13.36 -20.01
N LEU A 185 3.83 12.69 -20.82
CA LEU A 185 3.40 13.21 -22.13
C LEU A 185 2.32 14.30 -22.04
N ARG A 186 1.79 14.58 -20.83
CA ARG A 186 0.73 15.57 -20.57
C ARG A 186 -0.48 15.41 -21.50
N ILE A 187 -0.86 14.17 -21.79
CA ILE A 187 -1.98 13.88 -22.69
C ILE A 187 -3.28 14.31 -22.01
N PRO A 188 -4.09 15.19 -22.61
CA PRO A 188 -5.36 15.59 -22.03
C PRO A 188 -6.30 14.37 -21.96
N LYS A 189 -7.05 14.23 -20.84
CA LYS A 189 -8.06 13.20 -20.70
C LYS A 189 -9.43 13.75 -21.12
N PRO A 190 -10.04 13.23 -22.19
CA PRO A 190 -11.44 13.54 -22.49
C PRO A 190 -12.33 13.20 -21.29
N VAL A 191 -13.35 14.01 -21.02
CA VAL A 191 -14.25 13.83 -19.86
C VAL A 191 -14.88 12.43 -19.80
N ILE A 192 -15.22 11.87 -20.96
CA ILE A 192 -15.79 10.51 -21.07
C ILE A 192 -14.78 9.48 -20.56
N LEU A 193 -13.51 9.58 -21.01
CA LEU A 193 -12.45 8.66 -20.57
C LEU A 193 -12.17 8.81 -19.08
N GLN A 194 -12.06 10.04 -18.58
CA GLN A 194 -11.82 10.32 -17.16
C GLN A 194 -12.92 9.70 -16.27
N LYS A 195 -14.20 9.91 -16.60
CA LYS A 195 -15.33 9.33 -15.86
C LYS A 195 -15.34 7.80 -15.92
N THR A 196 -15.04 7.22 -17.09
CA THR A 196 -14.99 5.75 -17.26
C THR A 196 -13.87 5.14 -16.42
N VAL A 197 -12.66 5.72 -16.45
CA VAL A 197 -11.52 5.30 -15.63
C VAL A 197 -11.87 5.40 -14.14
N GLN A 198 -12.46 6.52 -13.71
CA GLN A 198 -12.87 6.74 -12.32
C GLN A 198 -13.89 5.70 -11.84
N ASN A 199 -14.89 5.37 -12.65
CA ASN A 199 -15.92 4.37 -12.30
C ASN A 199 -15.33 2.96 -12.09
N ILE A 200 -14.26 2.62 -12.81
CA ILE A 200 -13.57 1.33 -12.64
C ILE A 200 -12.60 1.40 -11.46
N ALA A 201 -11.83 2.47 -11.34
CA ALA A 201 -10.82 2.66 -10.30
C ALA A 201 -11.43 2.62 -8.90
N VAL A 202 -12.58 3.25 -8.70
CA VAL A 202 -13.27 3.29 -7.41
C VAL A 202 -13.67 1.91 -6.88
N LEU A 203 -13.82 0.91 -7.74
CA LEU A 203 -14.14 -0.47 -7.36
C LEU A 203 -12.98 -1.20 -6.68
N ALA A 204 -11.73 -0.76 -6.90
CA ALA A 204 -10.54 -1.47 -6.44
C ALA A 204 -10.53 -1.65 -4.91
N THR A 205 -10.75 -0.59 -4.15
CA THR A 205 -10.68 -0.63 -2.68
C THR A 205 -11.88 -1.34 -2.06
N PRO A 206 -13.14 -1.00 -2.34
CA PRO A 206 -14.27 -1.65 -1.68
C PRO A 206 -14.39 -3.14 -2.04
N LEU A 207 -14.21 -3.52 -3.30
CA LEU A 207 -14.22 -4.94 -3.68
C LEU A 207 -13.04 -5.70 -3.08
N GLY A 208 -11.86 -5.07 -3.00
CA GLY A 208 -10.70 -5.65 -2.34
C GLY A 208 -10.92 -5.90 -0.85
N LEU A 209 -11.56 -4.97 -0.15
CA LEU A 209 -11.91 -5.09 1.27
C LEU A 209 -12.94 -6.19 1.54
N ILE A 210 -14.00 -6.22 0.73
CA ILE A 210 -15.03 -7.27 0.80
C ILE A 210 -14.42 -8.64 0.52
N ALA A 211 -13.57 -8.75 -0.52
CA ALA A 211 -12.90 -9.99 -0.86
C ALA A 211 -11.94 -10.45 0.25
N MET A 212 -11.22 -9.53 0.89
CA MET A 212 -10.34 -9.81 2.00
C MET A 212 -11.12 -10.31 3.21
N GLY A 213 -12.22 -9.65 3.57
CA GLY A 213 -13.12 -10.09 4.65
C GLY A 213 -13.75 -11.46 4.37
N ALA A 214 -14.23 -11.69 3.14
CA ALA A 214 -14.78 -12.98 2.72
C ALA A 214 -13.74 -14.11 2.68
N SER A 215 -12.46 -13.79 2.47
CA SER A 215 -11.35 -14.75 2.50
C SER A 215 -10.78 -15.00 3.90
N PHE A 216 -11.31 -14.35 4.93
CA PHE A 216 -10.78 -14.46 6.28
C PHE A 216 -11.04 -15.85 6.88
N GLU A 217 -9.98 -16.49 7.34
CA GLU A 217 -9.99 -17.79 8.03
C GLU A 217 -9.32 -17.65 9.39
N ALA A 218 -10.08 -17.78 10.48
CA ALA A 218 -9.62 -17.56 11.84
C ALA A 218 -8.40 -18.44 12.21
N LYS A 219 -8.35 -19.70 11.75
CA LYS A 219 -7.25 -20.63 12.00
C LYS A 219 -5.95 -20.16 11.34
N SER A 220 -6.02 -19.75 10.09
CA SER A 220 -4.88 -19.22 9.32
C SER A 220 -4.42 -17.86 9.85
N ALA A 221 -5.37 -17.01 10.23
CA ALA A 221 -5.10 -15.74 10.88
C ALA A 221 -4.36 -15.90 12.21
N ALA A 222 -4.80 -16.84 13.05
CA ALA A 222 -4.17 -17.15 14.34
C ALA A 222 -2.72 -17.68 14.17
N LYS A 223 -2.47 -18.54 13.18
CA LYS A 223 -1.12 -19.06 12.85
C LYS A 223 -0.15 -17.92 12.53
N ASN A 224 -0.59 -16.92 11.77
CA ASN A 224 0.24 -15.83 11.28
C ASN A 224 0.18 -14.55 12.15
N ILE A 225 -0.44 -14.61 13.33
CA ILE A 225 -0.65 -13.39 14.15
C ILE A 225 0.66 -12.75 14.63
N ARG A 226 1.63 -13.54 15.06
CA ARG A 226 2.92 -13.01 15.56
C ARG A 226 3.70 -12.28 14.46
N PRO A 227 3.97 -12.86 13.27
CA PRO A 227 4.62 -12.11 12.20
C PRO A 227 3.78 -10.93 11.71
N SER A 228 2.45 -11.00 11.77
CA SER A 228 1.59 -9.87 11.40
C SER A 228 1.71 -8.70 12.38
N ILE A 229 1.79 -8.97 13.69
CA ILE A 229 2.05 -7.94 14.71
C ILE A 229 3.44 -7.32 14.49
N ALA A 230 4.46 -8.12 14.21
CA ALA A 230 5.79 -7.61 13.93
C ALA A 230 5.81 -6.71 12.68
N ALA A 231 5.15 -7.13 11.59
CA ALA A 231 5.01 -6.33 10.39
C ALA A 231 4.25 -5.01 10.65
N ALA A 232 3.18 -5.06 11.43
CA ALA A 232 2.40 -3.88 11.82
C ALA A 232 3.22 -2.92 12.70
N ALA A 233 3.98 -3.42 13.66
CA ALA A 233 4.86 -2.60 14.51
C ALA A 233 5.96 -1.92 13.69
N ILE A 234 6.61 -2.65 12.78
CA ILE A 234 7.60 -2.08 11.85
C ILE A 234 6.93 -0.98 11.02
N LYS A 235 5.75 -1.25 10.47
CA LYS A 235 5.03 -0.33 9.59
C LYS A 235 4.57 0.94 10.28
N LEU A 236 3.94 0.83 11.45
CA LEU A 236 3.31 1.96 12.12
C LEU A 236 4.30 2.78 12.95
N VAL A 237 5.35 2.14 13.46
CA VAL A 237 6.29 2.76 14.40
C VAL A 237 7.71 2.70 13.88
N GLY A 238 8.21 1.53 13.50
CA GLY A 238 9.62 1.31 13.20
C GLY A 238 10.14 2.19 12.07
N LEU A 239 9.47 2.21 10.93
CA LEU A 239 9.90 3.00 9.77
C LEU A 239 9.84 4.51 10.07
N ALA A 240 8.78 4.98 10.71
CA ALA A 240 8.65 6.39 11.11
C ALA A 240 9.73 6.78 12.11
N ALA A 241 10.00 5.94 13.13
CA ALA A 241 11.02 6.20 14.14
C ALA A 241 12.45 6.33 13.56
N VAL A 242 12.73 5.60 12.48
CA VAL A 242 14.05 5.67 11.81
C VAL A 242 14.13 6.86 10.87
N PHE A 243 13.18 7.03 9.97
CA PHE A 243 13.30 7.97 8.86
C PHE A 243 12.80 9.38 9.17
N LEU A 244 11.91 9.61 10.16
CA LEU A 244 11.51 10.97 10.53
C LEU A 244 12.65 11.79 11.13
N PRO A 245 13.48 11.26 12.08
CA PRO A 245 14.64 11.99 12.55
C PRO A 245 15.60 12.35 11.41
N ILE A 246 15.86 11.44 10.47
CA ILE A 246 16.69 11.69 9.31
C ILE A 246 16.09 12.81 8.44
N ALA A 247 14.78 12.78 8.22
CA ALA A 247 14.07 13.82 7.48
C ALA A 247 14.22 15.20 8.16
N VAL A 248 14.10 15.24 9.49
CA VAL A 248 14.28 16.46 10.29
C VAL A 248 15.72 16.99 10.18
N ILE A 249 16.73 16.14 10.26
CA ILE A 249 18.15 16.51 10.09
C ILE A 249 18.41 17.07 8.70
N LEU A 250 17.78 16.50 7.67
CA LEU A 250 17.88 16.98 6.29
C LEU A 250 17.08 18.27 6.03
N GLY A 251 16.40 18.81 7.05
CA GLY A 251 15.72 20.10 6.98
C GLY A 251 14.28 20.02 6.46
N PHE A 252 13.69 18.83 6.32
CA PHE A 252 12.26 18.72 5.99
C PHE A 252 11.39 19.16 7.18
N ARG A 253 10.38 20.00 6.91
CA ARG A 253 9.47 20.59 7.90
C ARG A 253 8.07 20.68 7.33
N GLN A 254 7.10 20.99 8.21
CA GLN A 254 5.73 21.27 7.84
C GLN A 254 5.14 20.16 6.96
N GLU A 255 4.52 20.52 5.86
CA GLU A 255 3.84 19.64 4.93
C GLU A 255 4.72 18.50 4.39
N LYS A 256 6.00 18.76 4.08
CA LYS A 256 6.93 17.73 3.63
C LYS A 256 7.13 16.64 4.68
N LEU A 257 7.25 17.03 5.94
CA LEU A 257 7.45 16.08 7.03
C LEU A 257 6.18 15.26 7.30
N VAL A 258 5.00 15.87 7.19
CA VAL A 258 3.72 15.15 7.28
C VAL A 258 3.54 14.17 6.13
N ALA A 259 3.89 14.54 4.90
CA ALA A 259 3.85 13.63 3.76
C ALA A 259 4.79 12.42 3.96
N ILE A 260 6.01 12.63 4.47
CA ILE A 260 6.95 11.56 4.82
C ILE A 260 6.37 10.66 5.92
N LEU A 261 5.77 11.24 6.97
CA LEU A 261 5.11 10.45 8.02
C LEU A 261 4.02 9.54 7.44
N VAL A 262 3.15 10.08 6.60
CA VAL A 262 2.07 9.30 5.99
C VAL A 262 2.61 8.21 5.07
N MET A 263 3.63 8.51 4.29
CA MET A 263 4.32 7.53 3.46
C MET A 263 4.87 6.35 4.28
N LEU A 264 5.47 6.62 5.43
CA LEU A 264 6.12 5.60 6.26
C LEU A 264 5.17 4.93 7.24
N GLY A 265 4.26 5.68 7.88
CA GLY A 265 3.49 5.25 9.05
C GLY A 265 1.97 5.07 8.83
N SER A 266 1.45 5.26 7.62
CA SER A 266 0.03 4.97 7.35
C SER A 266 -0.25 3.47 7.24
N ALA A 267 -1.53 3.08 7.30
CA ALA A 267 -1.95 1.68 7.20
C ALA A 267 -1.43 0.99 5.95
N THR A 268 -1.18 -0.31 6.06
CA THR A 268 -0.84 -1.16 4.92
C THR A 268 -1.98 -1.20 3.92
N THR A 269 -1.67 -1.06 2.64
CA THR A 269 -2.68 -1.01 1.58
C THR A 269 -3.35 -2.37 1.34
N VAL A 270 -4.65 -2.35 1.07
CA VAL A 270 -5.46 -3.54 0.72
C VAL A 270 -4.92 -4.25 -0.52
N SER A 271 -4.34 -3.52 -1.46
CA SER A 271 -3.73 -4.11 -2.66
C SER A 271 -2.65 -5.13 -2.34
N SER A 272 -2.01 -5.06 -1.16
CA SER A 272 -1.04 -6.06 -0.70
C SER A 272 -1.68 -7.45 -0.56
N PHE A 273 -2.88 -7.53 0.02
CA PHE A 273 -3.63 -8.78 0.14
C PHE A 273 -4.02 -9.33 -1.24
N ILE A 274 -4.58 -8.46 -2.10
CA ILE A 274 -5.01 -8.84 -3.44
C ILE A 274 -3.84 -9.39 -4.27
N MET A 275 -2.68 -8.74 -4.20
CA MET A 275 -1.46 -9.20 -4.89
C MET A 275 -0.97 -10.55 -4.34
N ALA A 276 -0.88 -10.70 -3.01
CA ALA A 276 -0.47 -11.96 -2.39
C ALA A 276 -1.35 -13.12 -2.86
N LYS A 277 -2.67 -12.99 -2.76
CA LYS A 277 -3.62 -14.02 -3.20
C LYS A 277 -3.47 -14.39 -4.68
N ASN A 278 -3.36 -13.40 -5.57
CA ASN A 278 -3.26 -13.63 -7.01
C ASN A 278 -1.88 -14.14 -7.46
N MET A 279 -0.85 -13.99 -6.62
CA MET A 279 0.50 -14.50 -6.87
C MET A 279 0.79 -15.82 -6.18
N GLY A 280 -0.24 -16.50 -5.64
CA GLY A 280 -0.18 -17.85 -5.11
C GLY A 280 0.24 -17.94 -3.64
N HIS A 281 0.19 -16.83 -2.90
CA HIS A 281 0.39 -16.83 -1.45
C HIS A 281 -0.92 -17.03 -0.69
N GLU A 282 -0.82 -17.41 0.59
CA GLU A 282 -1.98 -17.62 1.44
C GLU A 282 -2.79 -16.33 1.70
N GLY A 283 -2.12 -15.19 1.80
CA GLY A 283 -2.72 -13.88 2.02
C GLY A 283 -3.11 -13.60 3.47
N SER A 284 -3.04 -14.58 4.36
CA SER A 284 -3.49 -14.45 5.75
C SER A 284 -2.63 -13.50 6.57
N LEU A 285 -1.29 -13.55 6.41
CA LEU A 285 -0.38 -12.61 7.07
C LEU A 285 -0.66 -11.18 6.61
N THR A 286 -0.81 -10.99 5.31
CA THR A 286 -1.09 -9.67 4.75
C THR A 286 -2.45 -9.14 5.20
N ALA A 287 -3.51 -9.98 5.21
CA ALA A 287 -4.84 -9.59 5.68
C ALA A 287 -4.80 -9.15 7.15
N ASN A 288 -4.18 -9.94 8.03
CA ASN A 288 -4.00 -9.60 9.43
C ASN A 288 -3.26 -8.26 9.59
N THR A 289 -2.17 -8.06 8.84
CA THR A 289 -1.38 -6.82 8.92
C THR A 289 -2.18 -5.62 8.44
N VAL A 290 -2.98 -5.75 7.37
CA VAL A 290 -3.88 -4.67 6.92
C VAL A 290 -4.88 -4.32 8.01
N MET A 291 -5.51 -5.31 8.65
CA MET A 291 -6.45 -5.07 9.75
C MET A 291 -5.79 -4.36 10.94
N LEU A 292 -4.66 -4.89 11.41
CA LEU A 292 -3.91 -4.33 12.54
C LEU A 292 -3.44 -2.90 12.26
N THR A 293 -2.89 -2.66 11.07
CA THR A 293 -2.38 -1.34 10.71
C THR A 293 -3.50 -0.34 10.42
N THR A 294 -4.64 -0.77 9.91
CA THR A 294 -5.80 0.09 9.70
C THR A 294 -6.33 0.59 11.04
N CYS A 295 -6.54 -0.29 12.02
CA CYS A 295 -6.96 0.11 13.36
C CYS A 295 -5.86 0.91 14.11
N GLY A 296 -4.61 0.45 14.02
CA GLY A 296 -3.48 1.06 14.73
C GLY A 296 -3.07 2.42 14.20
N SER A 297 -3.20 2.66 12.87
CA SER A 297 -2.74 3.90 12.24
C SER A 297 -3.45 5.16 12.76
N ALA A 298 -4.72 5.05 13.16
CA ALA A 298 -5.45 6.16 13.76
C ALA A 298 -4.73 6.71 15.01
N PHE A 299 -4.24 5.81 15.86
CA PHE A 299 -3.53 6.15 17.08
C PHE A 299 -2.08 6.55 16.81
N THR A 300 -1.37 5.78 15.99
CA THR A 300 0.06 6.02 15.73
C THR A 300 0.31 7.28 14.91
N LEU A 301 -0.50 7.58 13.89
CA LEU A 301 -0.40 8.84 13.14
C LEU A 301 -0.72 10.05 14.05
N THR A 302 -1.74 9.95 14.90
CA THR A 302 -2.06 11.00 15.87
C THR A 302 -0.91 11.22 16.84
N PHE A 303 -0.30 10.14 17.35
CA PHE A 303 0.88 10.23 18.23
C PHE A 303 2.07 10.90 17.52
N TRP A 304 2.41 10.48 16.31
CA TRP A 304 3.50 11.07 15.55
C TRP A 304 3.27 12.55 15.22
N LEU A 305 2.05 12.92 14.83
CA LEU A 305 1.70 14.34 14.60
C LEU A 305 1.81 15.14 15.89
N TYR A 306 1.31 14.62 16.99
CA TYR A 306 1.43 15.28 18.30
C TYR A 306 2.89 15.51 18.67
N LEU A 307 3.74 14.49 18.52
CA LEU A 307 5.17 14.57 18.78
C LEU A 307 5.85 15.63 17.90
N MET A 308 5.61 15.61 16.58
CA MET A 308 6.19 16.57 15.65
C MET A 308 5.73 18.01 15.93
N LYS A 309 4.47 18.19 16.34
CA LYS A 309 3.93 19.50 16.72
C LYS A 309 4.56 20.00 18.02
N THR A 310 4.70 19.14 19.03
CA THR A 310 5.34 19.48 20.32
C THR A 310 6.80 19.88 20.13
N LEU A 311 7.50 19.27 19.15
CA LEU A 311 8.88 19.59 18.81
C LEU A 311 9.02 20.76 17.82
N ALA A 312 7.89 21.44 17.49
CA ALA A 312 7.84 22.57 16.55
C ALA A 312 8.40 22.25 15.15
N PHE A 313 8.23 21.00 14.67
CA PHE A 313 8.62 20.61 13.32
C PHE A 313 7.48 20.81 12.28
N ILE A 314 6.23 20.90 12.80
CA ILE A 314 5.01 21.16 12.04
C ILE A 314 4.13 22.15 12.77
#